data_69469886d2bb1f8b6389049f58f3c0d6
#
_entry.id   69469886d2bb1f8b6389049f58f3c0d6
#
_cell.length_a   1.000
_cell.length_b   1.000
_cell.length_c   1.000
_cell.angle_alpha   90.00
_cell.angle_beta   90.00
_cell.angle_gamma   90.00
#
_symmetry.space_group_name_H-M   'P 1'
#
loop_
_entity.id
_entity.type
_entity.pdbx_description
1 polymer ?
#
loop_
_entity_poly.entity_id
_entity_poly.type
_entity_poly.pdbx_seq_one_letter_code
_entity_poly.pdbx_strand_id
1 'polypeptide(L)'
;QGKLAAALEPHMGPVTGYKAGLTSKPAQERFGVSEPVQGVLYQNMMLEDGAEVVMPWGAVPMVEADLVLVVGDAGINAATTPEEVLAHVSARGEPVTGVTLTAMGVGPKLGVLGAPVAVGDPAAMAAALETMTVTLKDAAGTALVSVPGKAVMGNPANSVLWLMSKGVELKPGDLVSVG
;
A
#
# COMPACT_ATOMS: atom_id res chain seq x y z
N GLN A 1 15.96 -6.59 7.47
CA GLN A 1 14.54 -6.36 7.80
C GLN A 1 13.91 -7.54 8.54
N GLY A 2 14.08 -8.80 8.12
CA GLY A 2 13.43 -9.96 8.74
C GLY A 2 13.67 -10.11 10.26
N LYS A 3 14.88 -9.84 10.74
CA LYS A 3 15.18 -9.88 12.19
C LYS A 3 14.45 -8.77 12.97
N LEU A 4 14.33 -7.58 12.38
CA LEU A 4 13.60 -6.47 12.99
C LEU A 4 12.09 -6.76 13.00
N ALA A 5 11.56 -7.30 11.89
CA ALA A 5 10.16 -7.68 11.79
C ALA A 5 9.78 -8.68 12.89
N ALA A 6 10.56 -9.76 13.05
CA ALA A 6 10.33 -10.74 14.10
C ALA A 6 10.45 -10.16 15.53
N ALA A 7 11.32 -9.17 15.74
CA ALA A 7 11.47 -8.52 17.04
C ALA A 7 10.31 -7.57 17.38
N LEU A 8 9.63 -7.03 16.38
CA LEU A 8 8.49 -6.12 16.57
C LEU A 8 7.14 -6.86 16.70
N GLU A 9 7.02 -8.05 16.17
CA GLU A 9 5.78 -8.83 16.15
C GLU A 9 5.12 -9.00 17.52
N PRO A 10 5.85 -9.27 18.65
CA PRO A 10 5.26 -9.37 19.99
C PRO A 10 4.60 -8.08 20.48
N HIS A 11 4.96 -6.93 19.92
CA HIS A 11 4.47 -5.61 20.29
C HIS A 11 3.42 -5.06 19.32
N MET A 12 3.56 -5.39 18.04
CA MET A 12 2.76 -4.83 16.94
C MET A 12 1.69 -5.79 16.43
N GLY A 13 1.60 -7.00 16.99
CA GLY A 13 0.78 -8.08 16.45
C GLY A 13 1.42 -8.78 15.26
N PRO A 14 0.80 -9.82 14.73
CA PRO A 14 1.33 -10.59 13.59
C PRO A 14 1.50 -9.70 12.35
N VAL A 15 2.43 -10.11 11.48
CA VAL A 15 2.56 -9.52 10.15
C VAL A 15 1.27 -9.79 9.38
N THR A 16 0.67 -8.76 8.84
CA THR A 16 -0.57 -8.81 8.06
C THR A 16 -0.37 -8.35 6.62
N GLY A 17 0.85 -8.01 6.23
CA GLY A 17 1.14 -7.63 4.86
C GLY A 17 2.41 -6.81 4.67
N TYR A 18 2.50 -6.15 3.53
CA TYR A 18 3.71 -5.44 3.10
C TYR A 18 3.36 -4.08 2.48
N LYS A 19 4.33 -3.18 2.51
CA LYS A 19 4.25 -1.88 1.83
C LYS A 19 5.44 -1.72 0.87
N ALA A 20 5.15 -1.24 -0.35
CA ALA A 20 6.15 -0.63 -1.20
C ALA A 20 6.14 0.88 -0.97
N GLY A 21 7.26 1.45 -0.54
CA GLY A 21 7.43 2.89 -0.35
C GLY A 21 8.41 3.46 -1.36
N LEU A 22 8.40 4.78 -1.54
CA LEU A 22 9.23 5.51 -2.53
C LEU A 22 9.03 4.97 -3.96
N THR A 23 7.78 4.72 -4.33
CA THR A 23 7.40 4.07 -5.59
C THR A 23 7.50 5.01 -6.81
N SER A 24 7.60 6.33 -6.59
CA SER A 24 7.75 7.32 -7.65
C SER A 24 9.20 7.79 -7.83
N LYS A 25 9.60 8.12 -9.06
CA LYS A 25 10.95 8.63 -9.35
C LYS A 25 11.29 9.90 -8.56
N PRO A 26 10.41 10.93 -8.45
CA PRO A 26 10.71 12.10 -7.63
C PRO A 26 10.95 11.76 -6.15
N ALA A 27 10.22 10.79 -5.58
CA ALA A 27 10.45 10.35 -4.22
C ALA A 27 11.82 9.66 -4.08
N GLN A 28 12.17 8.77 -5.00
CA GLN A 28 13.49 8.10 -5.02
C GLN A 28 14.63 9.12 -5.10
N GLU A 29 14.56 10.08 -5.99
CA GLU A 29 15.55 11.15 -6.16
C GLU A 29 15.70 11.99 -4.88
N ARG A 30 14.57 12.38 -4.26
CA ARG A 30 14.56 13.16 -3.01
C ARG A 30 15.28 12.44 -1.86
N PHE A 31 15.16 11.12 -1.79
CA PHE A 31 15.78 10.30 -0.74
C PHE A 31 17.09 9.65 -1.15
N GLY A 32 17.60 9.91 -2.36
CA GLY A 32 18.89 9.41 -2.84
C GLY A 32 18.91 7.88 -3.04
N VAL A 33 17.76 7.29 -3.36
CA VAL A 33 17.65 5.85 -3.65
C VAL A 33 17.30 5.61 -5.12
N SER A 34 17.64 4.45 -5.65
CA SER A 34 17.44 4.10 -7.07
C SER A 34 16.23 3.20 -7.31
N GLU A 35 15.64 2.67 -6.25
CA GLU A 35 14.49 1.76 -6.31
C GLU A 35 13.55 1.98 -5.12
N PRO A 36 12.34 1.44 -5.14
CA PRO A 36 11.43 1.46 -4.00
C PRO A 36 12.04 0.78 -2.76
N VAL A 37 11.39 0.95 -1.63
CA VAL A 37 11.78 0.34 -0.37
C VAL A 37 10.62 -0.49 0.17
N GLN A 38 10.97 -1.57 0.85
CA GLN A 38 10.02 -2.51 1.42
C GLN A 38 9.75 -2.20 2.88
N GLY A 39 8.49 -2.22 3.29
CA GLY A 39 8.03 -2.20 4.68
C GLY A 39 7.17 -3.41 5.02
N VAL A 40 7.03 -3.70 6.32
CA VAL A 40 6.14 -4.73 6.85
C VAL A 40 4.97 -4.05 7.53
N LEU A 41 3.76 -4.56 7.28
CA LEU A 41 2.53 -4.12 7.95
C LEU A 41 2.20 -5.12 9.07
N TYR A 42 1.86 -4.59 10.24
CA TYR A 42 1.45 -5.38 11.41
C TYR A 42 -0.03 -5.15 11.69
N GLN A 43 -0.69 -6.14 12.28
CA GLN A 43 -2.12 -6.09 12.56
C GLN A 43 -2.51 -4.84 13.38
N ASN A 44 -1.75 -4.51 14.43
CA ASN A 44 -2.06 -3.39 15.31
C ASN A 44 -1.81 -2.00 14.68
N MET A 45 -1.24 -1.96 13.47
CA MET A 45 -1.09 -0.72 12.69
C MET A 45 -2.34 -0.40 11.87
N MET A 46 -3.20 -1.39 11.61
CA MET A 46 -4.33 -1.27 10.70
C MET A 46 -5.58 -0.92 11.49
N LEU A 47 -6.17 0.22 11.18
CA LEU A 47 -7.37 0.77 11.80
C LEU A 47 -8.53 0.71 10.81
N GLU A 48 -9.75 0.64 11.32
CA GLU A 48 -10.97 0.65 10.53
C GLU A 48 -11.31 2.05 9.99
N ASP A 49 -12.18 2.11 8.98
CA ASP A 49 -12.69 3.35 8.42
C ASP A 49 -13.34 4.25 9.49
N GLY A 50 -13.08 5.54 9.42
CA GLY A 50 -13.56 6.51 10.41
C GLY A 50 -12.75 6.57 11.71
N ALA A 51 -11.64 5.83 11.84
CA ALA A 51 -10.81 5.91 13.02
C ALA A 51 -10.21 7.31 13.19
N GLU A 52 -10.26 7.84 14.43
CA GLU A 52 -9.57 9.05 14.81
C GLU A 52 -8.13 8.75 15.21
N VAL A 53 -7.18 9.44 14.59
CA VAL A 53 -5.77 9.34 14.93
C VAL A 53 -5.31 10.62 15.60
N VAL A 54 -5.03 10.52 16.91
CA VAL A 54 -4.56 11.66 17.70
C VAL A 54 -3.10 11.94 17.39
N MET A 55 -2.81 13.14 16.90
CA MET A 55 -1.48 13.69 16.72
C MET A 55 -1.16 14.62 17.93
N PRO A 56 0.06 14.68 18.47
CA PRO A 56 1.34 14.51 17.79
C PRO A 56 2.08 13.23 18.21
N TRP A 57 2.58 12.49 17.24
CA TRP A 57 3.58 11.47 17.45
C TRP A 57 4.64 11.54 16.35
N GLY A 58 5.90 11.35 16.73
CA GLY A 58 7.03 11.49 15.80
C GLY A 58 7.46 12.94 15.57
N ALA A 59 8.62 13.11 14.95
CA ALA A 59 9.23 14.43 14.73
C ALA A 59 8.53 15.19 13.58
N VAL A 60 8.11 14.47 12.52
CA VAL A 60 7.39 15.04 11.37
C VAL A 60 6.35 14.03 10.91
N PRO A 61 5.10 14.15 11.33
CA PRO A 61 4.03 13.28 10.84
C PRO A 61 3.69 13.61 9.39
N MET A 62 3.49 12.59 8.57
CA MET A 62 3.02 12.70 7.19
C MET A 62 1.78 11.83 7.00
N VAL A 63 0.91 12.28 6.10
CA VAL A 63 -0.27 11.54 5.65
C VAL A 63 -0.05 11.19 4.19
N GLU A 64 -0.20 9.91 3.87
CA GLU A 64 -0.14 9.40 2.49
C GLU A 64 -1.50 8.79 2.15
N ALA A 65 -1.96 9.01 0.93
CA ALA A 65 -3.11 8.32 0.38
C ALA A 65 -2.60 7.17 -0.48
N ASP A 66 -2.67 5.96 0.04
CA ASP A 66 -2.21 4.75 -0.63
C ASP A 66 -3.39 3.93 -1.15
N LEU A 67 -3.14 3.16 -2.20
CA LEU A 67 -4.00 2.05 -2.57
C LEU A 67 -3.50 0.79 -1.83
N VAL A 68 -4.43 0.02 -1.25
CA VAL A 68 -4.12 -1.26 -0.60
C VAL A 68 -4.83 -2.38 -1.34
N LEU A 69 -4.09 -3.41 -1.73
CA LEU A 69 -4.64 -4.63 -2.33
C LEU A 69 -4.74 -5.71 -1.25
N VAL A 70 -5.80 -6.52 -1.28
CA VAL A 70 -5.95 -7.70 -0.42
C VAL A 70 -5.70 -8.94 -1.25
N VAL A 71 -4.74 -9.76 -0.84
CA VAL A 71 -4.40 -11.00 -1.54
C VAL A 71 -5.55 -12.02 -1.41
N GLY A 72 -6.07 -12.48 -2.52
CA GLY A 72 -7.16 -13.45 -2.57
C GLY A 72 -6.68 -14.90 -2.49
N ASP A 73 -5.62 -15.21 -3.21
CA ASP A 73 -5.05 -16.56 -3.24
C ASP A 73 -3.54 -16.54 -3.55
N ALA A 74 -2.89 -17.71 -3.35
CA ALA A 74 -1.43 -17.83 -3.51
C ALA A 74 -0.96 -17.77 -4.98
N GLY A 75 -1.86 -17.84 -5.96
CA GLY A 75 -1.55 -17.71 -7.38
C GLY A 75 -0.91 -16.36 -7.70
N ILE A 76 -1.14 -15.33 -6.88
CA ILE A 76 -0.50 -14.02 -7.01
C ILE A 76 1.03 -14.11 -7.09
N ASN A 77 1.65 -15.09 -6.44
CA ASN A 77 3.11 -15.27 -6.45
C ASN A 77 3.66 -15.77 -7.80
N ALA A 78 2.81 -16.19 -8.72
CA ALA A 78 3.17 -16.53 -10.10
C ALA A 78 2.89 -15.40 -11.10
N ALA A 79 2.26 -14.31 -10.67
CA ALA A 79 1.91 -13.18 -11.52
C ALA A 79 3.15 -12.47 -12.06
N THR A 80 3.08 -12.06 -13.32
CA THR A 80 4.15 -11.35 -14.05
C THR A 80 3.68 -10.02 -14.64
N THR A 81 2.37 -9.77 -14.64
CA THR A 81 1.74 -8.55 -15.14
C THR A 81 0.76 -7.96 -14.12
N PRO A 82 0.44 -6.65 -14.22
CA PRO A 82 -0.57 -6.03 -13.38
C PRO A 82 -1.94 -6.73 -13.41
N GLU A 83 -2.37 -7.18 -14.59
CA GLU A 83 -3.63 -7.88 -14.77
C GLU A 83 -3.64 -9.23 -14.03
N GLU A 84 -2.53 -9.97 -14.10
CA GLU A 84 -2.37 -11.23 -13.38
C GLU A 84 -2.35 -11.01 -11.87
N VAL A 85 -1.69 -9.95 -11.36
CA VAL A 85 -1.77 -9.56 -9.94
C VAL A 85 -3.23 -9.35 -9.54
N LEU A 86 -3.97 -8.56 -10.31
CA LEU A 86 -5.35 -8.20 -10.00
C LEU A 86 -6.33 -9.38 -10.12
N ALA A 87 -6.00 -10.41 -10.91
CA ALA A 87 -6.76 -11.65 -10.97
C ALA A 87 -6.71 -12.46 -9.65
N HIS A 88 -5.69 -12.24 -8.82
CA HIS A 88 -5.44 -12.93 -7.55
C HIS A 88 -5.66 -12.05 -6.31
N VAL A 89 -6.23 -10.83 -6.46
CA VAL A 89 -6.73 -10.07 -5.31
C VAL A 89 -8.11 -10.57 -4.92
N SER A 90 -8.50 -10.33 -3.66
CA SER A 90 -9.70 -10.94 -3.08
C SER A 90 -10.96 -10.67 -3.88
N ALA A 91 -11.66 -11.75 -4.30
CA ALA A 91 -12.97 -11.71 -4.94
C ALA A 91 -14.09 -11.28 -3.97
N ARG A 92 -13.83 -11.15 -2.69
CA ARG A 92 -14.78 -10.68 -1.67
C ARG A 92 -14.92 -9.16 -1.64
N GLY A 93 -14.46 -8.51 -2.69
CA GLY A 93 -14.76 -7.10 -2.88
C GLY A 93 -13.90 -6.18 -2.02
N GLU A 94 -12.58 -6.41 -1.98
CA GLU A 94 -11.73 -5.52 -1.18
C GLU A 94 -10.39 -5.17 -1.83
N PRO A 95 -10.32 -4.17 -2.72
CA PRO A 95 -9.23 -3.24 -2.61
C PRO A 95 -9.63 -2.15 -1.64
N VAL A 96 -8.88 -2.02 -0.59
CA VAL A 96 -9.09 -1.00 0.43
C VAL A 96 -8.34 0.25 0.02
N THR A 97 -9.02 1.36 -0.17
CA THR A 97 -8.34 2.66 -0.21
C THR A 97 -8.00 3.03 1.23
N GLY A 98 -6.73 3.01 1.58
CA GLY A 98 -6.27 3.34 2.92
C GLY A 98 -5.54 4.68 2.95
N VAL A 99 -5.79 5.49 3.97
CA VAL A 99 -4.90 6.59 4.32
C VAL A 99 -3.81 6.03 5.23
N THR A 100 -2.57 5.99 4.76
CA THR A 100 -1.45 5.54 5.58
C THR A 100 -0.79 6.74 6.25
N LEU A 101 -0.72 6.73 7.57
CA LEU A 101 -0.02 7.74 8.34
C LEU A 101 1.41 7.29 8.56
N THR A 102 2.37 8.03 8.01
CA THR A 102 3.79 7.72 8.10
C THR A 102 4.49 8.72 9.03
N ALA A 103 5.21 8.22 10.04
CA ALA A 103 6.23 9.02 10.72
C ALA A 103 7.54 8.92 9.94
N MET A 104 8.40 9.95 9.99
CA MET A 104 9.67 10.03 9.25
C MET A 104 10.46 8.70 9.25
N GLY A 105 10.72 8.21 8.05
CA GLY A 105 11.34 6.90 7.79
C GLY A 105 10.36 6.03 7.01
N VAL A 106 10.87 5.23 6.11
CA VAL A 106 10.11 4.43 5.17
C VAL A 106 9.34 3.29 5.87
N GLY A 107 8.37 3.63 6.70
CA GLY A 107 7.51 2.67 7.36
C GLY A 107 6.23 3.35 7.82
N PRO A 108 5.06 2.82 7.48
CA PRO A 108 3.80 3.31 8.02
C PRO A 108 3.81 3.10 9.54
N LYS A 109 3.24 4.05 10.27
CA LYS A 109 2.98 3.86 11.71
C LYS A 109 1.57 3.36 11.94
N LEU A 110 0.62 3.89 11.20
CA LEU A 110 -0.79 3.50 11.22
C LEU A 110 -1.35 3.55 9.80
N GLY A 111 -2.30 2.70 9.50
CA GLY A 111 -3.09 2.72 8.28
C GLY A 111 -4.57 2.72 8.65
N VAL A 112 -5.35 3.62 8.07
CA VAL A 112 -6.83 3.60 8.15
C VAL A 112 -7.33 3.00 6.85
N LEU A 113 -8.00 1.85 6.95
CA LEU A 113 -8.53 1.13 5.79
C LEU A 113 -9.93 1.64 5.47
N GLY A 114 -10.12 2.19 4.27
CA GLY A 114 -11.44 2.63 3.79
C GLY A 114 -12.30 1.48 3.28
N ALA A 115 -13.48 1.82 2.74
CA ALA A 115 -14.40 0.83 2.19
C ALA A 115 -13.79 0.10 0.98
N PRO A 116 -13.95 -1.22 0.89
CA PRO A 116 -13.40 -2.03 -0.19
C PRO A 116 -14.15 -1.85 -1.52
N VAL A 117 -13.41 -2.04 -2.63
CA VAL A 117 -13.95 -2.04 -4.00
C VAL A 117 -13.59 -3.36 -4.68
N ALA A 118 -14.58 -4.07 -5.23
CA ALA A 118 -14.33 -5.35 -5.90
C ALA A 118 -13.56 -5.18 -7.22
N VAL A 119 -12.63 -6.09 -7.48
CA VAL A 119 -12.03 -6.26 -8.81
C VAL A 119 -12.96 -7.17 -9.63
N GLY A 120 -13.69 -6.59 -10.57
CA GLY A 120 -14.54 -7.36 -11.48
C GLY A 120 -13.75 -7.94 -12.65
N ASP A 121 -13.26 -7.08 -13.54
CA ASP A 121 -12.41 -7.44 -14.68
C ASP A 121 -10.97 -6.98 -14.38
N PRO A 122 -9.99 -7.89 -14.23
CA PRO A 122 -8.61 -7.54 -13.91
C PRO A 122 -7.95 -6.61 -14.94
N ALA A 123 -8.21 -6.80 -16.23
CA ALA A 123 -7.61 -5.98 -17.29
C ALA A 123 -8.20 -4.57 -17.27
N ALA A 124 -9.52 -4.44 -17.13
CA ALA A 124 -10.18 -3.15 -17.00
C ALA A 124 -9.74 -2.42 -15.72
N MET A 125 -9.56 -3.15 -14.61
CA MET A 125 -9.06 -2.59 -13.36
C MET A 125 -7.61 -2.12 -13.49
N ALA A 126 -6.72 -2.89 -14.15
CA ALA A 126 -5.35 -2.48 -14.39
C ALA A 126 -5.29 -1.15 -15.17
N ALA A 127 -6.07 -1.02 -16.23
CA ALA A 127 -6.17 0.22 -17.01
C ALA A 127 -6.74 1.38 -16.18
N ALA A 128 -7.73 1.10 -15.32
CA ALA A 128 -8.32 2.10 -14.43
C ALA A 128 -7.30 2.59 -13.38
N LEU A 129 -6.53 1.69 -12.76
CA LEU A 129 -5.49 2.03 -11.79
C LEU A 129 -4.39 2.92 -12.37
N GLU A 130 -4.02 2.71 -13.65
CA GLU A 130 -3.03 3.55 -14.33
C GLU A 130 -3.53 4.98 -14.53
N THR A 131 -4.81 5.12 -14.91
CA THR A 131 -5.42 6.40 -15.32
C THR A 131 -6.13 7.14 -14.20
N MET A 132 -6.46 6.48 -13.08
CA MET A 132 -7.12 7.12 -11.93
C MET A 132 -6.31 8.28 -11.38
N THR A 133 -6.98 9.14 -10.62
CA THR A 133 -6.34 10.20 -9.84
C THR A 133 -6.67 10.00 -8.37
N VAL A 134 -5.65 9.91 -7.54
CA VAL A 134 -5.76 9.91 -6.08
C VAL A 134 -5.63 11.34 -5.58
N THR A 135 -6.61 11.81 -4.81
CA THR A 135 -6.65 13.18 -4.30
C THR A 135 -6.80 13.17 -2.79
N LEU A 136 -5.80 13.74 -2.10
CA LEU A 136 -5.89 14.03 -0.68
C LEU A 136 -6.57 15.40 -0.50
N LYS A 137 -7.58 15.45 0.36
CA LYS A 137 -8.34 16.67 0.67
C LYS A 137 -8.27 16.97 2.16
N ASP A 138 -8.37 18.26 2.52
CA ASP A 138 -8.60 18.67 3.90
C ASP A 138 -10.06 18.45 4.35
N ALA A 139 -10.35 18.76 5.62
CA ALA A 139 -11.69 18.64 6.18
C ALA A 139 -12.73 19.57 5.52
N ALA A 140 -12.29 20.63 4.84
CA ALA A 140 -13.15 21.54 4.07
C ALA A 140 -13.42 21.03 2.64
N GLY A 141 -12.80 19.91 2.25
CA GLY A 141 -12.89 19.33 0.91
C GLY A 141 -11.93 19.94 -0.10
N THR A 142 -11.00 20.80 0.33
CA THR A 142 -10.00 21.41 -0.55
C THR A 142 -8.93 20.37 -0.92
N ALA A 143 -8.61 20.24 -2.19
CA ALA A 143 -7.55 19.36 -2.64
C ALA A 143 -6.18 19.87 -2.19
N LEU A 144 -5.47 19.07 -1.41
CA LEU A 144 -4.11 19.34 -0.95
C LEU A 144 -3.07 18.81 -1.95
N VAL A 145 -3.33 17.62 -2.49
CA VAL A 145 -2.49 16.99 -3.50
C VAL A 145 -3.33 16.06 -4.38
N SER A 146 -2.99 15.99 -5.66
CA SER A 146 -3.60 15.06 -6.63
C SER A 146 -2.49 14.41 -7.45
N VAL A 147 -2.50 13.08 -7.53
CA VAL A 147 -1.46 12.30 -8.21
C VAL A 147 -2.12 11.23 -9.08
N PRO A 148 -1.69 11.06 -10.34
CA PRO A 148 -2.20 9.98 -11.19
C PRO A 148 -1.66 8.63 -10.72
N GLY A 149 -2.47 7.56 -10.84
CA GLY A 149 -2.09 6.21 -10.43
C GLY A 149 -0.80 5.71 -11.09
N LYS A 150 -0.56 6.07 -12.35
CA LYS A 150 0.69 5.74 -13.05
C LYS A 150 1.96 6.33 -12.42
N ALA A 151 1.87 7.28 -11.49
CA ALA A 151 3.02 7.77 -10.73
C ALA A 151 3.63 6.67 -9.85
N VAL A 152 2.84 5.68 -9.46
CA VAL A 152 3.28 4.48 -8.76
C VAL A 152 3.79 3.47 -9.79
N MET A 153 5.08 3.50 -10.10
CA MET A 153 5.77 2.53 -10.96
C MET A 153 5.11 2.26 -12.33
N GLY A 154 4.41 3.24 -12.90
CA GLY A 154 3.64 3.11 -14.14
C GLY A 154 2.23 2.53 -13.93
N ASN A 155 2.06 1.59 -13.01
CA ASN A 155 0.80 1.03 -12.55
C ASN A 155 0.95 0.59 -11.09
N PRO A 156 0.00 0.92 -10.18
CA PRO A 156 0.09 0.55 -8.76
C PRO A 156 0.33 -0.95 -8.51
N ALA A 157 -0.24 -1.85 -9.33
CA ALA A 157 -0.02 -3.29 -9.20
C ALA A 157 1.44 -3.72 -9.47
N ASN A 158 2.26 -2.90 -10.14
CA ASN A 158 3.69 -3.16 -10.30
C ASN A 158 4.46 -3.16 -8.97
N SER A 159 3.94 -2.50 -7.94
CA SER A 159 4.51 -2.56 -6.60
C SER A 159 4.45 -3.97 -6.00
N VAL A 160 3.41 -4.75 -6.31
CA VAL A 160 3.29 -6.16 -5.91
C VAL A 160 4.36 -6.99 -6.60
N LEU A 161 4.51 -6.84 -7.93
CA LEU A 161 5.54 -7.52 -8.72
C LEU A 161 6.94 -7.19 -8.21
N TRP A 162 7.18 -5.93 -7.85
CA TRP A 162 8.45 -5.51 -7.28
C TRP A 162 8.70 -6.17 -5.91
N LEU A 163 7.73 -6.20 -5.00
CA LEU A 163 7.85 -6.88 -3.69
C LEU A 163 8.19 -8.36 -3.86
N MET A 164 7.50 -9.06 -4.77
CA MET A 164 7.78 -10.47 -5.06
C MET A 164 9.20 -10.65 -5.64
N SER A 165 9.69 -9.73 -6.48
CA SER A 165 11.07 -9.76 -6.99
C SER A 165 12.13 -9.60 -5.88
N LYS A 166 11.76 -9.06 -4.72
CA LYS A 166 12.60 -8.95 -3.51
C LYS A 166 12.47 -10.14 -2.57
N GLY A 167 11.77 -11.19 -2.98
CA GLY A 167 11.60 -12.42 -2.22
C GLY A 167 10.44 -12.38 -1.22
N VAL A 168 9.51 -11.45 -1.35
CA VAL A 168 8.26 -11.48 -0.59
C VAL A 168 7.37 -12.57 -1.16
N GLU A 169 6.97 -13.51 -0.32
CA GLU A 169 5.96 -14.52 -0.61
C GLU A 169 4.63 -14.08 0.04
N LEU A 170 3.64 -13.80 -0.79
CA LEU A 170 2.34 -13.30 -0.38
C LEU A 170 1.38 -14.46 -0.07
N LYS A 171 0.55 -14.28 0.96
CA LYS A 171 -0.42 -15.25 1.43
C LYS A 171 -1.84 -14.71 1.30
N PRO A 172 -2.86 -15.58 1.13
CA PRO A 172 -4.25 -15.13 1.17
C PRO A 172 -4.55 -14.33 2.43
N GLY A 173 -5.16 -13.16 2.26
CA GLY A 173 -5.46 -12.21 3.34
C GLY A 173 -4.37 -11.17 3.60
N ASP A 174 -3.17 -11.29 3.03
CA ASP A 174 -2.14 -10.25 3.17
C ASP A 174 -2.61 -8.93 2.54
N LEU A 175 -2.29 -7.85 3.22
CA LEU A 175 -2.49 -6.48 2.74
C LEU A 175 -1.24 -6.01 2.01
N VAL A 176 -1.39 -5.43 0.83
CA VAL A 176 -0.27 -4.85 0.09
C VAL A 176 -0.55 -3.38 -0.18
N SER A 177 0.11 -2.49 0.58
CA SER A 177 0.09 -1.05 0.31
C SER A 177 1.06 -0.76 -0.83
N VAL A 178 0.53 -0.26 -1.94
CA VAL A 178 1.27 -0.16 -3.21
C VAL A 178 1.86 1.24 -3.48
N GLY A 179 1.54 2.22 -2.63
CA GLY A 179 2.06 3.59 -2.70
C GLY A 179 1.10 4.60 -3.30
#